data_f53dc21a081d4327519493b68d124f21
#
_entry.id   f53dc21a081d4327519493b68d124f21
#
_cell.length_a   1.000
_cell.length_b   1.000
_cell.length_c   1.000
_cell.angle_alpha   90.00
_cell.angle_beta   90.00
_cell.angle_gamma   90.00
#
_symmetry.space_group_name_H-M   'P 1'
#
loop_
_entity.id
_entity.type
_entity.pdbx_description
1 polymer ?
#
loop_
_entity_poly.entity_id
_entity_poly.type
_entity_poly.pdbx_seq_one_letter_code
_entity_poly.pdbx_strand_id
1 'polypeptide(L)' 'MQPLFITRRCIITLSGGHKVQATLSIPQPRKPLFMEQLEEQFIKEFNRSQPHAVNKAVKIHIMRN' A
#
# COMPACT_ATOMS: atom_id res chain seq x y z
N MET A 1 -5.03 -24.32 -3.48
CA MET A 1 -4.63 -23.58 -2.27
C MET A 1 -4.82 -22.09 -2.53
N GLN A 2 -5.59 -21.43 -1.68
CA GLN A 2 -5.84 -20.02 -1.85
C GLN A 2 -4.63 -19.21 -1.37
N PRO A 3 -4.23 -18.17 -2.12
CA PRO A 3 -3.16 -17.32 -1.65
C PRO A 3 -3.59 -16.54 -0.40
N LEU A 4 -2.66 -16.37 0.51
CA LEU A 4 -2.87 -15.53 1.67
C LEU A 4 -2.55 -14.08 1.31
N PHE A 5 -3.32 -13.17 1.89
CA PHE A 5 -3.12 -11.74 1.67
C PHE A 5 -2.90 -11.04 3.00
N ILE A 6 -2.08 -10.00 2.97
CA ILE A 6 -1.95 -9.07 4.08
C ILE A 6 -2.84 -7.88 3.76
N THR A 7 -3.82 -7.61 4.63
CA THR A 7 -4.75 -6.49 4.47
C THR A 7 -4.52 -5.51 5.61
N ARG A 8 -4.30 -4.24 5.27
CA ARG A 8 -4.04 -3.20 6.27
C ARG A 8 -4.73 -1.90 5.87
N ARG A 9 -5.13 -1.16 6.89
CA ARG A 9 -5.61 0.20 6.70
C ARG A 9 -4.39 1.11 6.59
N CYS A 10 -4.41 2.00 5.62
CA CYS A 10 -3.27 2.84 5.32
C CYS A 10 -3.70 4.28 5.12
N ILE A 11 -2.83 5.21 5.50
CA ILE A 11 -2.95 6.61 5.12
C ILE A 11 -1.93 6.84 4.03
N ILE A 12 -2.40 7.24 2.87
CA ILE A 12 -1.57 7.36 1.67
C ILE A 12 -1.40 8.83 1.34
N THR A 13 -0.15 9.26 1.22
CA THR A 13 0.17 10.61 0.77
C THR A 13 0.37 10.58 -0.73
N LEU A 14 -0.38 11.40 -1.43
CA LEU A 14 -0.30 11.50 -2.89
C LEU A 14 0.70 12.57 -3.30
N SER A 15 1.14 12.51 -4.56
CA SER A 15 2.15 13.43 -5.08
C SER A 15 1.75 14.91 -4.99
N GLY A 16 0.44 15.19 -4.94
CA GLY A 16 -0.07 16.54 -4.77
C GLY A 16 -0.13 17.01 -3.31
N GLY A 17 0.30 16.18 -2.36
CA GLY A 17 0.27 16.53 -0.94
C GLY A 17 -1.00 16.12 -0.21
N HIS A 18 -2.01 15.65 -0.92
CA HIS A 18 -3.24 15.17 -0.30
C HIS A 18 -3.03 13.82 0.35
N LYS A 19 -3.78 13.58 1.42
CA LYS A 19 -3.77 12.28 2.10
C LYS A 19 -5.14 11.63 1.97
N VAL A 20 -5.12 10.32 1.68
CA VAL A 20 -6.34 9.53 1.60
C VAL A 20 -6.17 8.30 2.47
N GLN A 21 -7.29 7.82 3.00
CA GLN A 21 -7.30 6.60 3.79
C GLN A 21 -7.88 5.48 2.94
N ALA A 22 -7.20 4.34 2.90
CA ALA A 22 -7.66 3.20 2.13
C ALA A 22 -7.23 1.91 2.81
N THR A 23 -7.98 0.85 2.55
CA THR A 23 -7.61 -0.51 2.96
C THR A 23 -7.00 -1.21 1.76
N LEU A 24 -5.77 -1.66 1.91
CA LEU A 24 -5.03 -2.29 0.81
C LEU A 24 -4.69 -3.73 1.17
N SER A 25 -4.62 -4.57 0.15
CA SER A 25 -4.23 -5.97 0.29
C SER A 25 -3.11 -6.29 -0.69
N ILE A 26 -2.11 -7.01 -0.20
CA ILE A 26 -1.05 -7.52 -1.06
C ILE A 26 -0.89 -9.02 -0.79
N PRO A 27 -0.39 -9.80 -1.75
CA PRO A 27 -0.06 -11.19 -1.49
C PRO A 27 0.98 -11.29 -0.37
N GLN A 28 0.80 -12.24 0.52
CA GLN A 28 1.74 -12.43 1.62
C GLN A 28 3.12 -12.79 1.08
N PRO A 29 4.17 -12.04 1.45
CA PRO A 29 5.52 -12.37 0.98
C PRO A 29 6.02 -13.68 1.58
N ARG A 30 6.89 -14.36 0.85
CA ARG A 30 7.47 -15.62 1.30
C ARG A 30 8.41 -15.45 2.47
N LYS A 31 9.03 -14.28 2.57
CA LYS A 31 9.96 -13.94 3.64
C LYS A 31 9.40 -12.75 4.41
N PRO A 32 9.65 -12.66 5.73
CA PRO A 32 9.27 -11.48 6.48
C PRO A 32 9.91 -10.24 5.87
N LEU A 33 9.12 -9.17 5.76
CA LEU A 33 9.59 -7.90 5.24
C LEU A 33 9.76 -6.89 6.37
N PHE A 34 10.77 -6.04 6.25
CA PHE A 34 10.85 -4.86 7.10
C PHE A 34 9.68 -3.92 6.76
N MET A 35 9.33 -3.07 7.72
CA MET A 35 8.21 -2.15 7.54
C MET A 35 8.36 -1.30 6.27
N GLU A 36 9.59 -0.83 5.99
CA GLU A 36 9.85 -0.03 4.80
C GLU A 36 9.55 -0.80 3.51
N GLN A 37 9.93 -2.07 3.48
CA GLN A 37 9.67 -2.92 2.31
C GLN A 37 8.18 -3.18 2.15
N LEU A 38 7.49 -3.36 3.26
CA LEU A 38 6.05 -3.58 3.25
C LEU A 38 5.33 -2.33 2.74
N GLU A 39 5.77 -1.16 3.18
CA GLU A 39 5.22 0.11 2.72
C GLU A 39 5.41 0.27 1.21
N GLU A 40 6.57 -0.09 0.68
CA GLU A 40 6.81 -0.04 -0.76
C GLU A 40 5.85 -0.94 -1.53
N GLN A 41 5.59 -2.14 -1.01
CA GLN A 41 4.67 -3.06 -1.68
C GLN A 41 3.26 -2.49 -1.72
N PHE A 42 2.82 -1.86 -0.64
CA PHE A 42 1.49 -1.23 -0.62
C PHE A 42 1.43 -0.03 -1.55
N ILE A 43 2.49 0.76 -1.64
CA ILE A 43 2.54 1.89 -2.58
C ILE A 43 2.43 1.39 -4.02
N LYS A 44 3.18 0.34 -4.37
CA LYS A 44 3.12 -0.24 -5.70
C LYS A 44 1.74 -0.77 -6.02
N GLU A 45 1.10 -1.43 -5.06
CA GLU A 45 -0.24 -1.98 -5.26
C GLU A 45 -1.26 -0.87 -5.48
N PHE A 46 -1.18 0.20 -4.69
CA PHE A 46 -2.08 1.33 -4.87
C PHE A 46 -1.92 1.96 -6.25
N ASN A 47 -0.68 2.22 -6.67
CA ASN A 47 -0.42 2.84 -7.96
C ASN A 47 -0.81 1.93 -9.12
N ARG A 48 -0.62 0.62 -8.96
CA ARG A 48 -1.02 -0.36 -9.97
C ARG A 48 -2.52 -0.38 -10.18
N SER A 49 -3.28 -0.23 -9.10
CA SER A 49 -4.74 -0.27 -9.17
C SER A 49 -5.34 1.01 -9.73
N GLN A 50 -4.55 2.08 -9.83
CA GLN A 50 -5.02 3.37 -10.34
C GLN A 50 -4.03 3.92 -11.39
N PRO A 51 -3.89 3.22 -12.54
CA PRO A 51 -2.88 3.59 -13.53
C PRO A 51 -3.10 4.95 -14.19
N HIS A 52 -4.34 5.45 -14.16
CA HIS A 52 -4.69 6.73 -14.80
C HIS A 52 -4.79 7.87 -13.78
N ALA A 53 -4.47 7.64 -12.52
CA ALA A 53 -4.53 8.69 -11.52
C ALA A 53 -3.45 9.75 -11.79
N VAL A 54 -3.84 11.02 -11.72
CA VAL A 54 -2.91 12.13 -11.91
C VAL A 54 -1.88 12.15 -10.79
N ASN A 55 -2.35 11.93 -9.56
CA ASN A 55 -1.49 11.89 -8.38
C ASN A 55 -1.22 10.46 -7.99
N LYS A 56 0.06 10.13 -7.83
CA LYS A 56 0.49 8.79 -7.40
C LYS A 56 0.80 8.78 -5.92
N ALA A 57 0.74 7.61 -5.31
CA ALA A 57 1.17 7.44 -3.94
C ALA A 57 2.69 7.62 -3.87
N VAL A 58 3.15 8.50 -2.98
CA VAL A 58 4.58 8.76 -2.77
C VAL A 58 5.02 8.35 -1.37
N LYS A 59 4.07 8.23 -0.45
CA LYS A 59 4.36 7.83 0.92
C LYS A 59 3.13 7.10 1.48
N ILE A 60 3.36 6.17 2.39
CA ILE A 60 2.27 5.43 3.01
C ILE A 60 2.57 5.26 4.49
N HIS A 61 1.52 5.34 5.29
CA HIS A 61 1.58 5.01 6.71
C HIS A 61 0.62 3.87 6.98
N ILE A 62 1.16 2.74 7.42
CA ILE A 62 0.35 1.57 7.73
C ILE A 62 -0.15 1.71 9.15
N MET A 63 -1.46 1.73 9.31
CA MET A 63 -2.08 1.89 10.62
C MET A 63 -2.02 0.56 11.38
N ARG A 64 -1.79 0.66 12.66
CA ARG A 64 -1.90 -0.50 13.55
C ARG A 64 -3.35 -0.69 13.95
N ASN A 65 -3.73 -1.94 13.98
CA ASN A 65 -5.02 -2.30 14.52
C ASN A 65 -4.96 -2.38 16.04
#